data_5be0fc9468e3101ee20f7e47888eb1b9
#
_entry.id   5be0fc9468e3101ee20f7e47888eb1b9
#
_cell.length_a   1.000
_cell.length_b   1.000
_cell.length_c   1.000
_cell.angle_alpha   90.00
_cell.angle_beta   90.00
_cell.angle_gamma   90.00
#
_symmetry.space_group_name_H-M   'P 1'
#
loop_
_entity.id
_entity.type
_entity.pdbx_description
1 polymer ?
#
loop_
_entity_poly.entity_id
_entity_poly.type
_entity_poly.pdbx_seq_one_letter_code
_entity_poly.pdbx_strand_id
1 'polypeptide(L)'
;MIDKKDNSNKSNNKEWLIYACLSALFASLTSIFGKIGITNIDSNYGSAIRTTVVLIMSWVMVLITGKSSKLKVDKKEIIFIVLSGFATGVSWLAYYKALQVGPLSIIAPIDKLSILVTIIFSYFVFKEKLSFKALVGLLLIIIGTLLLALRA
;
A
#
# COMPACT_ATOMS: atom_id res chain seq x y z
N MET A 1 21.92 0.34 35.11
CA MET A 1 20.55 -0.06 34.72
C MET A 1 19.95 0.80 33.60
N ILE A 2 20.78 1.58 32.91
CA ILE A 2 20.38 2.56 31.86
C ILE A 2 20.56 1.98 30.43
N ASP A 3 21.35 0.94 30.28
CA ASP A 3 21.79 0.41 28.97
C ASP A 3 20.80 -0.53 28.25
N LYS A 4 19.81 -1.05 28.96
CA LYS A 4 18.82 -1.98 28.41
C LYS A 4 17.64 -1.32 27.71
N LYS A 5 17.38 -0.05 28.00
CA LYS A 5 16.26 0.72 27.44
C LYS A 5 16.59 1.33 26.06
N ASP A 6 17.87 1.59 25.80
CA ASP A 6 18.33 2.20 24.56
C ASP A 6 18.46 1.17 23.40
N ASN A 7 18.78 -0.07 23.72
CA ASN A 7 18.85 -1.16 22.76
C ASN A 7 17.46 -1.65 22.29
N SER A 8 16.45 -1.59 23.15
CA SER A 8 15.06 -1.91 22.80
C SER A 8 14.47 -0.90 21.80
N ASN A 9 14.83 0.37 21.94
CA ASN A 9 14.35 1.44 21.04
C ASN A 9 15.05 1.41 19.67
N LYS A 10 16.29 0.91 19.61
CA LYS A 10 17.04 0.74 18.34
C LYS A 10 16.62 -0.50 17.55
N SER A 11 16.18 -1.55 18.22
CA SER A 11 15.62 -2.76 17.59
C SER A 11 14.28 -2.47 16.94
N ASN A 12 13.38 -1.80 17.65
CA ASN A 12 12.06 -1.40 17.13
C ASN A 12 12.15 -0.47 15.90
N ASN A 13 13.23 0.33 15.80
CA ASN A 13 13.44 1.25 14.68
C ASN A 13 13.90 0.56 13.38
N LYS A 14 14.25 -0.72 13.39
CA LYS A 14 14.65 -1.46 12.17
C LYS A 14 13.58 -2.46 11.71
N GLU A 15 12.73 -2.92 12.61
CA GLU A 15 11.70 -3.91 12.27
C GLU A 15 10.66 -3.37 11.28
N TRP A 16 10.15 -2.15 11.49
CA TRP A 16 9.22 -1.54 10.56
C TRP A 16 9.81 -1.36 9.16
N LEU A 17 11.14 -1.10 9.06
CA LEU A 17 11.81 -0.94 7.79
C LEU A 17 11.88 -2.26 7.01
N ILE A 18 12.15 -3.37 7.72
CA ILE A 18 12.15 -4.72 7.12
C ILE A 18 10.76 -5.05 6.56
N TYR A 19 9.71 -4.83 7.36
CA TYR A 19 8.33 -5.03 6.89
C TYR A 19 7.96 -4.13 5.72
N ALA A 20 8.42 -2.87 5.72
CA ALA A 20 8.21 -1.96 4.60
C ALA A 20 8.90 -2.43 3.31
N CYS A 21 10.15 -2.89 3.40
CA CYS A 21 10.89 -3.45 2.26
C CYS A 21 10.24 -4.73 1.72
N LEU A 22 9.82 -5.64 2.60
CA LEU A 22 9.09 -6.84 2.21
C LEU A 22 7.76 -6.48 1.53
N SER A 23 7.01 -5.54 2.09
CA SER A 23 5.77 -5.05 1.49
C SER A 23 5.99 -4.49 0.08
N ALA A 24 7.04 -3.69 -0.11
CA ALA A 24 7.38 -3.13 -1.42
C ALA A 24 7.74 -4.23 -2.45
N LEU A 25 8.47 -5.25 -2.01
CA LEU A 25 8.83 -6.41 -2.83
C LEU A 25 7.57 -7.17 -3.30
N PHE A 26 6.68 -7.53 -2.38
CA PHE A 26 5.45 -8.23 -2.70
C PHE A 26 4.48 -7.35 -3.51
N ALA A 27 4.46 -6.04 -3.29
CA ALA A 27 3.68 -5.11 -4.11
C ALA A 27 4.16 -5.08 -5.57
N SER A 28 5.47 -5.16 -5.81
CA SER A 28 6.00 -5.25 -7.17
C SER A 28 5.64 -6.56 -7.85
N LEU A 29 5.76 -7.68 -7.14
CA LEU A 29 5.32 -9.00 -7.64
C LEU A 29 3.83 -9.01 -7.96
N THR A 30 3.00 -8.41 -7.11
CA THR A 30 1.56 -8.26 -7.35
C THR A 30 1.28 -7.52 -8.67
N SER A 31 2.02 -6.44 -8.94
CA SER A 31 1.85 -5.66 -10.17
C SER A 31 2.29 -6.45 -11.41
N ILE A 32 3.39 -7.20 -11.31
CA ILE A 32 3.89 -8.05 -12.40
C ILE A 32 2.92 -9.18 -12.71
N PHE A 33 2.52 -9.96 -11.69
CA PHE A 33 1.57 -11.05 -11.86
C PHE A 33 0.18 -10.54 -12.30
N GLY A 34 -0.23 -9.37 -11.78
CA GLY A 34 -1.45 -8.71 -12.20
C GLY A 34 -1.42 -8.40 -13.70
N LYS A 35 -0.34 -7.80 -14.20
CA LYS A 35 -0.19 -7.49 -15.64
C LYS A 35 -0.22 -8.73 -16.51
N ILE A 36 0.47 -9.80 -16.11
CA ILE A 36 0.49 -11.07 -16.84
C ILE A 36 -0.91 -11.71 -16.82
N GLY A 37 -1.56 -11.72 -15.66
CA GLY A 37 -2.84 -12.39 -15.46
C GLY A 37 -4.02 -11.74 -16.19
N ILE A 38 -4.00 -10.41 -16.43
CA ILE A 38 -5.10 -9.71 -17.09
C ILE A 38 -4.95 -9.57 -18.61
N THR A 39 -3.94 -10.20 -19.22
CA THR A 39 -3.67 -10.04 -20.66
C THR A 39 -4.85 -10.48 -21.52
N ASN A 40 -5.56 -11.56 -21.12
CA ASN A 40 -6.68 -12.14 -21.86
C ASN A 40 -7.99 -12.19 -21.04
N ILE A 41 -8.03 -11.53 -19.88
CA ILE A 41 -9.17 -11.57 -18.97
C ILE A 41 -9.64 -10.12 -18.73
N ASP A 42 -10.94 -9.90 -18.62
CA ASP A 42 -11.49 -8.60 -18.24
C ASP A 42 -10.90 -8.13 -16.89
N SER A 43 -10.55 -6.83 -16.83
CA SER A 43 -9.90 -6.22 -15.67
C SER A 43 -10.72 -6.36 -14.38
N ASN A 44 -12.06 -6.28 -14.48
CA ASN A 44 -12.94 -6.41 -13.32
C ASN A 44 -12.94 -7.85 -12.81
N TYR A 45 -12.95 -8.83 -13.74
CA TYR A 45 -12.91 -10.24 -13.38
C TYR A 45 -11.57 -10.62 -12.75
N GLY A 46 -10.45 -10.15 -13.32
CA GLY A 46 -9.12 -10.34 -12.74
C GLY A 46 -9.00 -9.72 -11.33
N SER A 47 -9.55 -8.52 -11.15
CA SER A 47 -9.60 -7.87 -9.83
C SER A 47 -10.46 -8.65 -8.82
N ALA A 48 -11.60 -9.22 -9.25
CA ALA A 48 -12.47 -10.02 -8.40
C ALA A 48 -11.79 -11.30 -7.91
N ILE A 49 -11.15 -12.05 -8.81
CA ILE A 49 -10.40 -13.27 -8.45
C ILE A 49 -9.31 -12.94 -7.42
N ARG A 50 -8.50 -11.91 -7.69
CA ARG A 50 -7.44 -11.48 -6.78
C ARG A 50 -7.99 -11.11 -5.40
N THR A 51 -9.05 -10.32 -5.35
CA THR A 51 -9.65 -9.86 -4.09
C THR A 51 -10.20 -11.04 -3.29
N THR A 52 -10.77 -12.04 -3.94
CA THR A 52 -11.22 -13.28 -3.29
C THR A 52 -10.06 -14.02 -2.63
N VAL A 53 -8.92 -14.16 -3.33
CA VAL A 53 -7.72 -14.79 -2.75
C VAL A 53 -7.23 -14.00 -1.53
N VAL A 54 -7.16 -12.68 -1.63
CA VAL A 54 -6.75 -11.81 -0.50
C VAL A 54 -7.71 -11.93 0.67
N LEU A 55 -9.01 -12.00 0.42
CA LEU A 55 -10.02 -12.21 1.45
C LEU A 55 -9.80 -13.53 2.20
N ILE A 56 -9.62 -14.62 1.46
CA ILE A 56 -9.37 -15.96 2.05
C ILE A 56 -8.08 -15.91 2.89
N MET A 57 -6.98 -15.39 2.34
CA MET A 57 -5.72 -15.28 3.08
C MET A 57 -5.87 -14.46 4.36
N SER A 58 -6.59 -13.36 4.32
CA SER A 58 -6.82 -12.51 5.50
C SER A 58 -7.58 -13.25 6.59
N TRP A 59 -8.62 -14.01 6.23
CA TRP A 59 -9.37 -14.82 7.19
C TRP A 59 -8.54 -15.97 7.75
N VAL A 60 -7.74 -16.65 6.94
CA VAL A 60 -6.81 -17.69 7.39
C VAL A 60 -5.83 -17.12 8.42
N MET A 61 -5.29 -15.93 8.18
CA MET A 61 -4.40 -15.26 9.13
C MET A 61 -5.08 -14.93 10.46
N VAL A 62 -6.34 -14.47 10.42
CA VAL A 62 -7.13 -14.22 11.63
C VAL A 62 -7.32 -15.51 12.43
N LEU A 63 -7.63 -16.61 11.76
CA LEU A 63 -7.82 -17.92 12.41
C LEU A 63 -6.52 -18.45 13.05
N ILE A 64 -5.40 -18.37 12.32
CA ILE A 64 -4.09 -18.82 12.81
C ILE A 64 -3.64 -17.98 14.02
N THR A 65 -3.87 -16.67 13.97
CA THR A 65 -3.42 -15.76 15.03
C THR A 65 -4.27 -15.85 16.29
N GLY A 66 -5.46 -16.43 16.21
CA GLY A 66 -6.34 -16.70 17.36
C GLY A 66 -6.87 -15.46 18.10
N LYS A 67 -6.62 -14.27 17.58
CA LYS A 67 -6.96 -12.98 18.22
C LYS A 67 -8.40 -12.51 17.99
N SER A 68 -9.18 -13.28 17.24
CA SER A 68 -10.55 -12.92 16.83
C SER A 68 -11.54 -12.78 18.00
N SER A 69 -11.28 -13.46 19.13
CA SER A 69 -12.30 -13.68 20.16
C SER A 69 -12.40 -12.58 21.24
N LYS A 70 -11.52 -11.59 21.27
CA LYS A 70 -11.44 -10.63 22.42
C LYS A 70 -11.43 -9.15 22.05
N LEU A 71 -11.57 -8.80 20.78
CA LEU A 71 -11.53 -7.41 20.36
C LEU A 71 -12.93 -6.77 20.52
N LYS A 72 -13.07 -5.89 21.51
CA LYS A 72 -14.16 -4.92 21.52
C LYS A 72 -13.84 -3.85 20.48
N VAL A 73 -14.34 -4.01 19.27
CA VAL A 73 -14.13 -3.05 18.18
C VAL A 73 -15.19 -1.96 18.31
N ASP A 74 -14.77 -0.71 18.39
CA ASP A 74 -15.69 0.42 18.40
C ASP A 74 -16.37 0.58 17.02
N LYS A 75 -17.64 1.01 17.02
CA LYS A 75 -18.40 1.26 15.78
C LYS A 75 -17.70 2.25 14.84
N LYS A 76 -17.00 3.24 15.40
CA LYS A 76 -16.22 4.20 14.61
C LYS A 76 -15.07 3.52 13.87
N GLU A 77 -14.35 2.61 14.52
CA GLU A 77 -13.23 1.88 13.91
C GLU A 77 -13.73 1.02 12.74
N ILE A 78 -14.86 0.34 12.91
CA ILE A 78 -15.48 -0.46 11.84
C ILE A 78 -15.82 0.40 10.63
N ILE A 79 -16.42 1.58 10.84
CA ILE A 79 -16.80 2.48 9.75
C ILE A 79 -15.56 2.91 8.94
N PHE A 80 -14.46 3.30 9.61
CA PHE A 80 -13.24 3.68 8.92
C PHE A 80 -12.59 2.52 8.18
N ILE A 81 -12.61 1.31 8.75
CA ILE A 81 -12.08 0.11 8.09
C ILE A 81 -12.91 -0.23 6.85
N VAL A 82 -14.24 -0.17 6.94
CA VAL A 82 -15.14 -0.42 5.80
C VAL A 82 -14.92 0.64 4.70
N LEU A 83 -14.80 1.91 5.08
CA LEU A 83 -14.52 3.00 4.13
C LEU A 83 -13.17 2.81 3.43
N SER A 84 -12.14 2.41 4.18
CA SER A 84 -10.83 2.06 3.64
C SER A 84 -10.91 0.87 2.67
N GLY A 85 -11.68 -0.16 3.00
CA GLY A 85 -11.93 -1.31 2.12
C GLY A 85 -12.59 -0.91 0.81
N PHE A 86 -13.60 -0.04 0.88
CA PHE A 86 -14.27 0.50 -0.30
C PHE A 86 -13.29 1.31 -1.18
N ALA A 87 -12.53 2.21 -0.59
CA ALA A 87 -11.52 3.01 -1.29
C ALA A 87 -10.46 2.10 -1.97
N THR A 88 -10.02 1.06 -1.27
CA THR A 88 -9.10 0.06 -1.82
C THR A 88 -9.71 -0.66 -3.02
N GLY A 89 -10.97 -1.08 -2.93
CA GLY A 89 -11.67 -1.75 -4.04
C GLY A 89 -11.72 -0.88 -5.30
N VAL A 90 -12.15 0.38 -5.16
CA VAL A 90 -12.20 1.34 -6.28
C VAL A 90 -10.80 1.58 -6.86
N SER A 91 -9.79 1.76 -6.00
CA SER A 91 -8.40 1.96 -6.43
C SER A 91 -7.89 0.78 -7.26
N TRP A 92 -8.13 -0.46 -6.80
CA TRP A 92 -7.69 -1.65 -7.53
C TRP A 92 -8.43 -1.86 -8.86
N LEU A 93 -9.72 -1.57 -8.92
CA LEU A 93 -10.47 -1.61 -10.19
C LEU A 93 -9.87 -0.64 -11.22
N ALA A 94 -9.58 0.59 -10.80
CA ALA A 94 -8.94 1.59 -11.65
C ALA A 94 -7.53 1.16 -12.07
N TYR A 95 -6.73 0.63 -11.12
CA TYR A 95 -5.38 0.17 -11.38
C TYR A 95 -5.33 -1.01 -12.37
N TYR A 96 -6.20 -2.00 -12.20
CA TYR A 96 -6.28 -3.13 -13.13
C TYR A 96 -6.74 -2.71 -14.52
N LYS A 97 -7.67 -1.76 -14.60
CA LYS A 97 -8.08 -1.18 -15.89
C LYS A 97 -6.91 -0.45 -16.57
N ALA A 98 -6.15 0.32 -15.81
CA ALA A 98 -4.95 0.98 -16.33
C ALA A 98 -3.91 -0.05 -16.83
N LEU A 99 -3.65 -1.11 -16.05
CA LEU A 99 -2.74 -2.20 -16.45
C LEU A 99 -3.17 -2.91 -17.74
N GLN A 100 -4.46 -3.01 -18.00
CA GLN A 100 -4.98 -3.61 -19.22
C GLN A 100 -4.67 -2.76 -20.45
N VAL A 101 -4.78 -1.44 -20.32
CA VAL A 101 -4.68 -0.50 -21.45
C VAL A 101 -3.24 0.02 -21.65
N GLY A 102 -2.43 0.10 -20.61
CA GLY A 102 -1.13 0.76 -20.64
C GLY A 102 0.05 -0.08 -20.17
N PRO A 103 1.28 0.42 -20.32
CA PRO A 103 2.48 -0.26 -19.91
C PRO A 103 2.67 -0.19 -18.38
N LEU A 104 3.02 -1.33 -17.77
CA LEU A 104 3.27 -1.44 -16.34
C LEU A 104 4.36 -0.48 -15.84
N SER A 105 5.40 -0.25 -16.65
CA SER A 105 6.53 0.62 -16.32
C SER A 105 6.13 2.08 -16.05
N ILE A 106 4.99 2.51 -16.56
CA ILE A 106 4.46 3.88 -16.38
C ILE A 106 3.37 3.89 -15.31
N ILE A 107 2.49 2.91 -15.32
CA ILE A 107 1.35 2.86 -14.41
C ILE A 107 1.81 2.67 -12.96
N ALA A 108 2.78 1.79 -12.72
CA ALA A 108 3.27 1.52 -11.37
C ALA A 108 3.92 2.75 -10.70
N PRO A 109 4.77 3.55 -11.36
CA PRO A 109 5.23 4.83 -10.81
C PRO A 109 4.11 5.85 -10.60
N ILE A 110 3.14 5.97 -11.51
CA ILE A 110 2.02 6.91 -11.38
C ILE A 110 1.17 6.56 -10.13
N ASP A 111 0.91 5.28 -9.88
CA ASP A 111 0.20 4.84 -8.68
C ASP A 111 0.91 5.32 -7.39
N LYS A 112 2.23 5.41 -7.40
CA LYS A 112 3.01 5.91 -6.26
C LYS A 112 2.84 7.41 -6.00
N LEU A 113 2.24 8.18 -6.91
CA LEU A 113 1.88 9.58 -6.63
C LEU A 113 0.81 9.69 -5.54
N SER A 114 0.09 8.63 -5.23
CA SER A 114 -0.81 8.55 -4.07
C SER A 114 -0.11 8.88 -2.74
N ILE A 115 1.21 8.68 -2.68
CA ILE A 115 2.03 9.04 -1.51
C ILE A 115 1.98 10.55 -1.21
N LEU A 116 1.80 11.39 -2.23
CA LEU A 116 1.64 12.84 -2.06
C LEU A 116 0.40 13.17 -1.24
N VAL A 117 -0.72 12.57 -1.61
CA VAL A 117 -2.00 12.78 -0.92
C VAL A 117 -1.89 12.32 0.53
N THR A 118 -1.26 11.15 0.75
CA THR A 118 -1.04 10.61 2.08
C THR A 118 -0.16 11.53 2.93
N ILE A 119 0.93 12.06 2.39
CA ILE A 119 1.84 12.96 3.10
C ILE A 119 1.18 14.30 3.42
N ILE A 120 0.45 14.88 2.46
CA ILE A 120 -0.30 16.12 2.70
C ILE A 120 -1.32 15.91 3.82
N PHE A 121 -2.07 14.81 3.78
CA PHE A 121 -3.03 14.46 4.82
C PHE A 121 -2.35 14.26 6.19
N SER A 122 -1.22 13.53 6.23
CA SER A 122 -0.45 13.29 7.45
C SER A 122 0.05 14.60 8.07
N TYR A 123 0.50 15.53 7.25
CA TYR A 123 0.93 16.85 7.71
C TYR A 123 -0.22 17.65 8.34
N PHE A 124 -1.40 17.68 7.71
CA PHE A 124 -2.53 18.47 8.22
C PHE A 124 -3.25 17.81 9.40
N VAL A 125 -3.46 16.50 9.37
CA VAL A 125 -4.27 15.78 10.37
C VAL A 125 -3.42 15.31 11.55
N PHE A 126 -2.28 14.68 11.28
CA PHE A 126 -1.41 14.14 12.32
C PHE A 126 -0.31 15.12 12.75
N LYS A 127 -0.20 16.28 12.06
CA LYS A 127 0.83 17.30 12.33
C LYS A 127 2.25 16.73 12.30
N GLU A 128 2.48 15.71 11.51
CA GLU A 128 3.80 15.11 11.32
C GLU A 128 4.69 16.06 10.53
N LYS A 129 5.86 16.37 11.09
CA LYS A 129 6.83 17.24 10.42
C LYS A 129 7.68 16.41 9.46
N LEU A 130 7.62 16.74 8.19
CA LEU A 130 8.51 16.18 7.19
C LEU A 130 9.93 16.70 7.39
N SER A 131 10.89 15.78 7.42
CA SER A 131 12.29 16.15 7.33
C SER A 131 12.59 16.74 5.94
N PHE A 132 13.51 17.71 5.87
CA PHE A 132 13.95 18.28 4.58
C PHE A 132 14.42 17.19 3.60
N LYS A 133 15.09 16.14 4.09
CA LYS A 133 15.50 14.99 3.27
C LYS A 133 14.31 14.23 2.69
N ALA A 134 13.24 14.08 3.45
CA ALA A 134 12.00 13.43 2.98
C ALA A 134 11.30 14.27 1.89
N LEU A 135 11.30 15.59 2.04
CA LEU A 135 10.75 16.51 1.05
C LEU A 135 11.52 16.40 -0.29
N VAL A 136 12.84 16.39 -0.24
CA VAL A 136 13.69 16.22 -1.44
C VAL A 136 13.42 14.87 -2.10
N GLY A 137 13.36 13.77 -1.32
CA GLY A 137 13.02 12.45 -1.85
C GLY A 137 11.66 12.41 -2.54
N LEU A 138 10.66 13.08 -1.94
CA LEU A 138 9.33 13.20 -2.52
C LEU A 138 9.33 13.95 -3.85
N LEU A 139 10.02 15.07 -3.94
CA LEU A 139 10.18 15.83 -5.17
C LEU A 139 10.84 15.01 -6.28
N LEU A 140 11.87 14.23 -5.95
CA LEU A 140 12.52 13.33 -6.91
C LEU A 140 11.57 12.26 -7.44
N ILE A 141 10.71 11.69 -6.59
CA ILE A 141 9.69 10.72 -7.00
C ILE A 141 8.71 11.37 -7.98
N ILE A 142 8.23 12.57 -7.67
CA ILE A 142 7.29 13.31 -8.53
C ILE A 142 7.91 13.58 -9.90
N ILE A 143 9.10 14.18 -9.91
CA ILE A 143 9.81 14.54 -11.15
C ILE A 143 10.07 13.28 -11.99
N GLY A 144 10.61 12.23 -11.37
CA GLY A 144 10.86 10.95 -12.04
C GLY A 144 9.61 10.32 -12.65
N THR A 145 8.50 10.34 -11.90
CA THR A 145 7.21 9.82 -12.39
C THR A 145 6.66 10.63 -13.55
N LEU A 146 6.73 11.97 -13.47
CA LEU A 146 6.29 12.85 -14.55
C LEU A 146 7.13 12.67 -15.82
N LEU A 147 8.46 12.55 -15.68
CA LEU A 147 9.34 12.28 -16.82
C LEU A 147 9.03 10.95 -17.49
N LEU A 148 8.70 9.90 -16.71
CA LEU A 148 8.27 8.62 -17.25
C LEU A 148 6.91 8.75 -17.97
N ALA A 149 5.98 9.51 -17.41
CA ALA A 149 4.65 9.71 -18.00
C ALA A 149 4.70 10.54 -19.31
N LEU A 150 5.62 11.51 -19.41
CA LEU A 150 5.78 12.31 -20.63
C LEU A 150 6.40 11.53 -21.81
N ARG A 151 7.00 10.38 -21.52
CA ARG A 151 7.64 9.53 -22.54
C ARG A 151 6.71 8.40 -23.03
N ALA A 152 5.47 8.35 -22.54
CA ALA A 152 4.43 7.40 -22.91
C ALA A 152 3.65 7.85 -24.12
#